data_94ecfdd8978af3c5bad7dfb6560f363f
#
_entry.id   94ecfdd8978af3c5bad7dfb6560f363f
#
_cell.length_a   1.000
_cell.length_b   1.000
_cell.length_c   1.000
_cell.angle_alpha   90.00
_cell.angle_beta   90.00
_cell.angle_gamma   90.00
#
_symmetry.space_group_name_H-M   'P 1'
#
loop_
_entity.id
_entity.type
_entity.pdbx_description
1 polymer ?
#
loop_
_entity_poly.entity_id
_entity_poly.type
_entity_poly.pdbx_seq_one_letter_code
_entity_poly.pdbx_strand_id
1 'polypeptide(L)'
;MLPKILLGSLTALVLLAGCKPSPEQIVVGTWRIQGLNAGGVWTYHADHTLEFHGYDGLGRVSASGTWRVQGNKLTFNLGDSDRHAGVPDTTVIIVSHTPTQLQLQTVGETVVTFDRIK
;
A
#
# COMPACT_ATOMS: atom_id res chain seq x y z
N MET A 1 -28.15 -33.60 12.59
CA MET A 1 -26.84 -33.37 13.28
C MET A 1 -25.71 -33.19 12.29
N LEU A 2 -25.40 -34.20 11.51
CA LEU A 2 -24.37 -34.08 10.49
C LEU A 2 -24.60 -32.96 9.48
N PRO A 3 -25.83 -32.72 8.99
CA PRO A 3 -26.05 -31.64 8.03
C PRO A 3 -25.72 -30.27 8.59
N LYS A 4 -25.94 -30.02 9.87
CA LYS A 4 -25.60 -28.74 10.47
C LYS A 4 -24.10 -28.51 10.53
N ILE A 5 -23.35 -29.54 10.83
CA ILE A 5 -21.89 -29.47 10.86
C ILE A 5 -21.33 -29.18 9.47
N LEU A 6 -21.85 -29.88 8.47
CA LEU A 6 -21.45 -29.67 7.08
C LEU A 6 -21.79 -28.26 6.61
N LEU A 7 -22.95 -27.75 6.94
CA LEU A 7 -23.34 -26.40 6.59
C LEU A 7 -22.42 -25.36 7.22
N GLY A 8 -22.04 -25.56 8.48
CA GLY A 8 -21.10 -24.67 9.14
C GLY A 8 -19.74 -24.64 8.43
N SER A 9 -19.23 -25.81 8.06
CA SER A 9 -17.95 -25.92 7.36
C SER A 9 -18.03 -25.27 5.97
N LEU A 10 -19.10 -25.51 5.25
CA LEU A 10 -19.31 -24.90 3.94
C LEU A 10 -19.39 -23.37 4.05
N THR A 11 -20.08 -22.87 5.05
CA THR A 11 -20.18 -21.42 5.26
C THR A 11 -18.80 -20.81 5.50
N ALA A 12 -17.96 -21.44 6.30
CA ALA A 12 -16.60 -20.96 6.55
C ALA A 12 -15.77 -20.97 5.28
N LEU A 13 -15.86 -22.02 4.47
CA LEU A 13 -15.14 -22.10 3.20
C LEU A 13 -15.61 -21.03 2.23
N VAL A 14 -16.92 -20.79 2.14
CA VAL A 14 -17.47 -19.77 1.27
C VAL A 14 -16.96 -18.38 1.68
N LEU A 15 -16.91 -18.09 2.97
CA LEU A 15 -16.37 -16.81 3.45
C LEU A 15 -14.90 -16.65 3.07
N LEU A 16 -14.10 -17.69 3.23
CA LEU A 16 -12.69 -17.63 2.84
C LEU A 16 -12.53 -17.47 1.33
N ALA A 17 -13.29 -18.21 0.55
CA ALA A 17 -13.22 -18.16 -0.92
C ALA A 17 -13.76 -16.85 -1.47
N GLY A 18 -14.83 -16.30 -0.86
CA GLY A 18 -15.44 -15.06 -1.29
C GLY A 18 -14.82 -13.82 -0.70
N CYS A 19 -13.94 -13.98 0.28
CA CYS A 19 -13.36 -12.86 1.02
C CYS A 19 -12.10 -12.38 0.30
N LYS A 20 -12.27 -11.39 -0.57
CA LYS A 20 -11.12 -10.77 -1.23
C LYS A 20 -10.47 -9.80 -0.26
N PRO A 21 -9.13 -9.65 -0.30
CA PRO A 21 -8.47 -8.63 0.50
C PRO A 21 -9.08 -7.26 0.19
N SER A 22 -9.33 -6.46 1.21
CA SER A 22 -9.74 -5.07 1.01
C SER A 22 -8.57 -4.28 0.44
N PRO A 23 -8.82 -3.16 -0.25
CA PRO A 23 -7.74 -2.30 -0.72
C PRO A 23 -6.78 -1.89 0.40
N GLU A 24 -7.31 -1.67 1.60
CA GLU A 24 -6.48 -1.36 2.76
C GLU A 24 -5.51 -2.50 3.08
N GLN A 25 -5.98 -3.74 3.09
CA GLN A 25 -5.13 -4.90 3.34
C GLN A 25 -4.07 -5.09 2.26
N ILE A 26 -4.42 -4.77 1.02
CA ILE A 26 -3.50 -4.88 -0.12
C ILE A 26 -2.34 -3.92 0.02
N VAL A 27 -2.59 -2.69 0.47
CA VAL A 27 -1.57 -1.65 0.58
C VAL A 27 -0.58 -1.94 1.70
N VAL A 28 -1.00 -2.62 2.77
CA VAL A 28 -0.12 -2.96 3.88
C VAL A 28 1.06 -3.78 3.39
N GLY A 29 2.27 -3.32 3.65
CA GLY A 29 3.50 -4.00 3.26
C GLY A 29 4.59 -3.02 2.87
N THR A 30 5.65 -3.56 2.32
CA THR A 30 6.82 -2.79 1.90
C THR A 30 6.94 -2.86 0.39
N TRP A 31 7.09 -1.69 -0.25
CA TRP A 31 7.00 -1.54 -1.70
C TRP A 31 8.16 -0.71 -2.24
N ARG A 32 8.57 -1.01 -3.47
CA ARG A 32 9.58 -0.25 -4.21
C ARG A 32 9.03 0.13 -5.57
N ILE A 33 9.27 1.37 -6.01
CA ILE A 33 8.87 1.82 -7.34
C ILE A 33 9.68 1.06 -8.38
N GLN A 34 8.98 0.48 -9.36
CA GLN A 34 9.60 -0.24 -10.44
C GLN A 34 10.33 0.71 -11.40
N GLY A 35 11.50 0.32 -11.83
CA GLY A 35 12.24 1.04 -12.86
C GLY A 35 13.06 2.23 -12.40
N LEU A 36 13.01 2.61 -11.13
CA LEU A 36 13.80 3.72 -10.60
C LEU A 36 14.93 3.19 -9.72
N ASN A 37 16.16 3.42 -10.14
CA ASN A 37 17.34 2.97 -9.40
C ASN A 37 17.47 3.61 -8.03
N ALA A 38 17.01 4.85 -7.89
CA ALA A 38 17.05 5.60 -6.64
C ALA A 38 15.68 5.69 -5.97
N GLY A 39 14.71 4.93 -6.46
CA GLY A 39 13.39 4.90 -5.86
C GLY A 39 13.45 4.38 -4.45
N GLY A 40 12.84 5.07 -3.52
CA GLY A 40 12.86 4.67 -2.13
C GLY A 40 11.97 3.46 -1.86
N VAL A 41 12.01 3.04 -0.61
CA VAL A 41 11.19 1.95 -0.10
C VAL A 41 10.09 2.56 0.76
N TRP A 42 8.85 2.18 0.47
CA TRP A 42 7.65 2.66 1.15
C TRP A 42 7.08 1.53 2.00
N THR A 43 6.91 1.76 3.28
CA THR A 43 6.30 0.75 4.17
C THR A 43 4.99 1.29 4.72
N TYR A 44 3.89 0.63 4.37
CA TYR A 44 2.56 0.95 4.85
C TYR A 44 2.21 -0.02 5.96
N HIS A 45 2.14 0.48 7.19
CA HIS A 45 1.83 -0.34 8.37
C HIS A 45 0.32 -0.46 8.59
N ALA A 46 -0.10 -1.56 9.19
CA ALA A 46 -1.51 -1.81 9.46
C ALA A 46 -2.14 -0.78 10.41
N ASP A 47 -1.34 -0.09 11.20
CA ASP A 47 -1.81 0.97 12.09
C ASP A 47 -1.97 2.33 11.39
N HIS A 48 -1.87 2.34 10.06
CA HIS A 48 -2.01 3.54 9.21
C HIS A 48 -0.82 4.50 9.30
N THR A 49 0.31 4.05 9.80
CA THR A 49 1.55 4.81 9.69
C THR A 49 2.29 4.41 8.43
N LEU A 50 3.08 5.34 7.90
CA LEU A 50 3.83 5.19 6.67
C LEU A 50 5.27 5.58 6.92
N GLU A 51 6.21 4.79 6.41
CA GLU A 51 7.63 5.11 6.43
C GLU A 51 8.19 5.11 5.02
N PHE A 52 9.03 6.07 4.75
CA PHE A 52 9.76 6.15 3.49
C PHE A 52 11.26 6.19 3.79
N HIS A 53 12.01 5.35 3.09
CA HIS A 53 13.47 5.31 3.16
C HIS A 53 14.02 5.32 1.74
N GLY A 54 14.87 6.27 1.45
CA GLY A 54 15.45 6.41 0.12
C GLY A 54 16.81 7.09 0.18
N TYR A 55 17.23 7.58 -0.98
CA TYR A 55 18.49 8.30 -1.14
C TYR A 55 18.25 9.56 -1.97
N ASP A 56 18.97 10.61 -1.64
CA ASP A 56 19.09 11.79 -2.50
C ASP A 56 20.57 11.96 -2.87
N GLY A 57 20.93 13.06 -3.49
CA GLY A 57 22.32 13.32 -3.85
C GLY A 57 23.27 13.51 -2.66
N LEU A 58 22.74 13.61 -1.44
CA LEU A 58 23.51 13.84 -0.21
C LEU A 58 23.56 12.60 0.70
N GLY A 59 22.83 11.54 0.37
CA GLY A 59 22.80 10.32 1.17
C GLY A 59 21.39 9.84 1.48
N ARG A 60 21.23 9.16 2.62
CA ARG A 60 19.96 8.58 3.01
C ARG A 60 18.95 9.66 3.42
N VAL A 61 17.71 9.42 3.04
CA VAL A 61 16.55 10.23 3.45
C VAL A 61 15.54 9.30 4.09
N SER A 62 15.00 9.70 5.23
CA SER A 62 13.92 8.99 5.90
C SER A 62 12.81 9.96 6.23
N ALA A 63 11.58 9.54 6.06
CA ALA A 63 10.41 10.32 6.43
C ALA A 63 9.32 9.39 6.92
N SER A 64 8.41 9.90 7.72
CA SER A 64 7.28 9.14 8.22
C SER A 64 6.02 9.98 8.16
N GLY A 65 4.89 9.31 8.09
CA GLY A 65 3.60 9.97 8.04
C GLY A 65 2.47 8.98 8.26
N THR A 66 1.35 9.26 7.62
CA THR A 66 0.16 8.43 7.75
C THR A 66 -0.45 8.16 6.39
N TRP A 67 -1.32 7.17 6.34
CA TRP A 67 -2.03 6.80 5.12
C TRP A 67 -3.43 6.30 5.45
N ARG A 68 -4.32 6.38 4.47
CA ARG A 68 -5.67 5.82 4.57
C ARG A 68 -6.17 5.45 3.18
N VAL A 69 -7.12 4.53 3.13
CA VAL A 69 -7.78 4.11 1.89
C VAL A 69 -9.29 4.29 2.05
N GLN A 70 -9.90 4.86 1.03
CA GLN A 70 -11.35 4.94 0.89
C GLN A 70 -11.73 4.47 -0.51
N GLY A 71 -12.39 3.30 -0.59
CA GLY A 71 -12.64 2.67 -1.88
C GLY A 71 -11.33 2.33 -2.58
N ASN A 72 -11.10 2.90 -3.75
CA ASN A 72 -9.84 2.72 -4.48
C ASN A 72 -8.90 3.92 -4.36
N LYS A 73 -9.16 4.83 -3.44
CA LYS A 73 -8.34 6.03 -3.25
C LYS A 73 -7.42 5.86 -2.06
N LEU A 74 -6.13 5.97 -2.31
CA LEU A 74 -5.10 5.96 -1.28
C LEU A 74 -4.64 7.39 -1.04
N THR A 75 -4.77 7.86 0.19
CA THR A 75 -4.28 9.18 0.61
C THR A 75 -3.15 8.97 1.61
N PHE A 76 -2.04 9.66 1.39
CA PHE A 76 -0.89 9.56 2.27
C PHE A 76 -0.22 10.92 2.43
N ASN A 77 0.59 11.03 3.49
CA ASN A 77 1.44 12.18 3.72
C ASN A 77 2.78 11.72 4.30
N LEU A 78 3.76 12.58 4.24
CA LEU A 78 5.06 12.37 4.89
C LEU A 78 5.43 13.63 5.64
N GLY A 79 5.97 13.49 6.84
CA GLY A 79 6.50 14.60 7.59
C GLY A 79 7.81 15.11 7.00
N ASP A 80 8.24 16.27 7.49
CA ASP A 80 9.50 16.88 7.07
C ASP A 80 10.68 15.99 7.47
N SER A 81 11.68 15.94 6.61
CA SER A 81 12.99 15.38 6.95
C SER A 81 14.01 16.49 7.12
N ASP A 82 15.22 16.12 7.53
CA ASP A 82 16.30 17.12 7.73
C ASP A 82 16.64 17.88 6.46
N ARG A 83 16.35 17.33 5.28
CA ARG A 83 16.79 17.89 4.01
C ARG A 83 15.65 18.20 3.05
N HIS A 84 14.45 17.75 3.34
CA HIS A 84 13.31 17.87 2.44
C HIS A 84 12.07 18.33 3.20
N ALA A 85 11.30 19.19 2.57
CA ALA A 85 9.96 19.49 3.05
C ALA A 85 9.10 18.24 3.02
N GLY A 86 8.12 18.19 3.89
CA GLY A 86 7.17 17.07 3.92
C GLY A 86 6.30 17.04 2.68
N VAL A 87 5.67 15.91 2.50
CA VAL A 87 4.67 15.70 1.46
C VAL A 87 3.29 15.89 2.09
N PRO A 88 2.51 16.90 1.66
CA PRO A 88 1.16 17.08 2.18
C PRO A 88 0.26 15.92 1.74
N ASP A 89 -0.95 15.87 2.25
CA ASP A 89 -1.92 14.85 1.87
C ASP A 89 -2.01 14.76 0.35
N THR A 90 -1.70 13.58 -0.16
CA THR A 90 -1.67 13.27 -1.58
C THR A 90 -2.58 12.08 -1.83
N THR A 91 -3.49 12.20 -2.77
CA THR A 91 -4.40 11.12 -3.10
C THR A 91 -4.05 10.53 -4.47
N VAL A 92 -3.94 9.22 -4.51
CA VAL A 92 -3.70 8.46 -5.73
C VAL A 92 -4.78 7.37 -5.84
N ILE A 93 -4.97 6.86 -7.05
CA ILE A 93 -5.99 5.84 -7.31
C ILE A 93 -5.30 4.49 -7.44
N ILE A 94 -5.82 3.49 -6.75
CA ILE A 94 -5.37 2.10 -6.89
C ILE A 94 -6.06 1.56 -8.16
N VAL A 95 -5.30 1.41 -9.25
CA VAL A 95 -5.88 0.98 -10.53
C VAL A 95 -5.79 -0.53 -10.72
N SER A 96 -4.81 -1.18 -10.14
CA SER A 96 -4.72 -2.64 -10.13
C SER A 96 -3.78 -3.11 -9.03
N HIS A 97 -3.92 -4.37 -8.68
CA HIS A 97 -3.04 -5.00 -7.70
C HIS A 97 -2.97 -6.49 -7.93
N THR A 98 -1.84 -7.05 -7.55
CA THR A 98 -1.61 -8.48 -7.42
C THR A 98 -0.92 -8.70 -6.07
N PRO A 99 -0.71 -9.93 -5.63
CA PRO A 99 0.04 -10.15 -4.39
C PRO A 99 1.45 -9.54 -4.38
N THR A 100 2.03 -9.31 -5.56
CA THR A 100 3.41 -8.83 -5.69
C THR A 100 3.54 -7.45 -6.30
N GLN A 101 2.46 -6.88 -6.84
CA GLN A 101 2.51 -5.58 -7.50
C GLN A 101 1.31 -4.71 -7.16
N LEU A 102 1.55 -3.42 -7.12
CA LEU A 102 0.53 -2.40 -6.89
C LEU A 102 0.71 -1.30 -7.92
N GLN A 103 -0.35 -0.96 -8.65
CA GLN A 103 -0.34 0.12 -9.62
C GLN A 103 -1.17 1.28 -9.12
N LEU A 104 -0.56 2.44 -9.02
CA LEU A 104 -1.20 3.66 -8.55
C LEU A 104 -1.19 4.70 -9.67
N GLN A 105 -2.31 5.38 -9.83
CA GLN A 105 -2.45 6.47 -10.79
C GLN A 105 -2.41 7.80 -10.05
N THR A 106 -1.52 8.67 -10.48
CA THR A 106 -1.36 10.00 -9.91
C THR A 106 -2.39 10.96 -10.53
N VAL A 107 -2.49 12.17 -9.97
CA VAL A 107 -3.37 13.22 -10.47
C VAL A 107 -3.09 13.55 -11.95
N GLY A 108 -1.86 13.43 -12.39
CA GLY A 108 -1.48 13.65 -13.79
C GLY A 108 -1.74 12.45 -14.70
N GLU A 109 -2.53 11.48 -14.25
CA GLU A 109 -2.86 10.26 -14.99
C GLU A 109 -1.65 9.35 -15.27
N THR A 110 -0.54 9.61 -14.63
CA THR A 110 0.62 8.73 -14.72
C THR A 110 0.42 7.52 -13.83
N VAL A 111 0.60 6.33 -14.39
CA VAL A 111 0.53 5.08 -13.63
C VAL A 111 1.93 4.69 -13.18
N VAL A 112 2.08 4.44 -11.88
CA VAL A 112 3.34 4.02 -11.28
C VAL A 112 3.16 2.62 -10.73
N THR A 113 4.11 1.75 -11.01
CA THR A 113 4.08 0.35 -10.56
C THR A 113 5.05 0.17 -9.40
N PHE A 114 4.54 -0.44 -8.34
CA PHE A 114 5.34 -0.78 -7.17
C PHE A 114 5.46 -2.29 -7.07
N ASP A 115 6.64 -2.77 -6.78
CA ASP A 115 6.88 -4.19 -6.48
C ASP A 115 6.92 -4.40 -4.98
N ARG A 116 6.27 -5.48 -4.52
CA ARG A 116 6.27 -5.83 -3.11
C ARG A 116 7.62 -6.43 -2.73
N ILE A 117 8.20 -5.92 -1.64
CA ILE A 117 9.43 -6.46 -1.07
C ILE A 117 9.10 -7.40 0.09
N LYS A 118 8.11 -7.03 0.89
CA LYS A 118 7.65 -7.84 2.03
C LYS A 118 6.18 -7.61 2.28
#